data_773308855c993c2b006292b73e6e2249
#
_entry.id   773308855c993c2b006292b73e6e2249
#
_cell.length_a   1.000
_cell.length_b   1.000
_cell.length_c   1.000
_cell.angle_alpha   90.00
_cell.angle_beta   90.00
_cell.angle_gamma   90.00
#
_symmetry.space_group_name_H-M   'P 1'
#
loop_
_entity.id
_entity.type
_entity.pdbx_description
1 polymer ?
#
loop_
_entity_poly.entity_id
_entity_poly.type
_entity_poly.pdbx_seq_one_letter_code
_entity_poly.pdbx_strand_id
1 'polypeptide(L)'
;MIIVYRKDSDNVNLVDKITKKQIRTDIPEFRVGDTIKVNLKIDEKDSRGNIKTRIQVYEGLVMAIKGSGVSKTFTVRKVSSNVGTEKTLPVNSPRIDSIEIVRKGKVRRAKLNYIRNLKKTPKIKERANKKDNK
;
A
#
# COMPACT_ATOMS: atom_id res chain seq x y z
N MET A 1 34.92 -19.14 27.08
CA MET A 1 34.50 -17.94 26.31
C MET A 1 33.42 -18.34 25.34
N ILE A 2 32.19 -17.97 25.68
CA ILE A 2 31.07 -18.31 24.81
C ILE A 2 30.96 -17.22 23.74
N ILE A 3 31.36 -17.56 22.55
CA ILE A 3 31.11 -16.71 21.40
C ILE A 3 29.66 -16.92 21.04
N VAL A 4 28.82 -16.01 21.49
CA VAL A 4 27.42 -16.00 21.07
C VAL A 4 27.41 -15.51 19.63
N TYR A 5 27.34 -16.45 18.72
CA TYR A 5 27.08 -16.12 17.33
C TYR A 5 25.64 -15.62 17.24
N ARG A 6 25.49 -14.33 17.27
CA ARG A 6 24.24 -13.72 16.84
C ARG A 6 24.19 -13.83 15.32
N LYS A 7 24.06 -15.06 14.85
CA LYS A 7 24.01 -15.35 13.41
C LYS A 7 22.86 -14.67 12.70
N ASP A 8 21.84 -14.33 13.46
CA ASP A 8 20.60 -13.79 12.85
C ASP A 8 20.69 -12.32 12.52
N SER A 9 21.60 -11.58 13.15
CA SER A 9 21.79 -10.16 12.87
C SER A 9 22.83 -9.87 11.80
N ASP A 10 23.77 -10.79 11.59
CA ASP A 10 24.89 -10.57 10.67
C ASP A 10 24.64 -11.13 9.27
N ASN A 11 23.60 -11.95 9.14
CA ASN A 11 23.25 -12.57 7.86
C ASN A 11 22.23 -11.73 7.05
N VAL A 12 22.21 -10.44 7.29
CA VAL A 12 21.44 -9.52 6.47
C VAL A 12 22.09 -9.44 5.11
N ASN A 13 21.37 -9.88 4.10
CA ASN A 13 21.80 -9.79 2.72
C ASN A 13 22.26 -8.36 2.41
N LEU A 14 23.38 -8.20 1.71
CA LEU A 14 23.89 -6.89 1.31
C LEU A 14 22.87 -6.07 0.54
N VAL A 15 22.04 -6.73 -0.25
CA VAL A 15 20.93 -6.10 -0.97
C VAL A 15 19.94 -5.48 0.01
N ASP A 16 19.62 -6.16 1.10
CA ASP A 16 18.71 -5.64 2.11
C ASP A 16 19.28 -4.43 2.85
N LYS A 17 20.59 -4.41 3.08
CA LYS A 17 21.26 -3.24 3.68
C LYS A 17 21.18 -2.00 2.79
N ILE A 18 21.38 -2.18 1.49
CA ILE A 18 21.32 -1.09 0.52
C ILE A 18 19.89 -0.59 0.34
N THR A 19 18.94 -1.51 0.23
CA THR A 19 17.52 -1.20 -0.03
C THR A 19 16.80 -0.66 1.20
N LYS A 20 17.31 -0.92 2.41
CA LYS A 20 16.76 -0.38 3.66
C LYS A 20 16.67 1.15 3.67
N LYS A 21 17.60 1.81 3.02
CA LYS A 21 17.61 3.27 2.87
C LYS A 21 16.49 3.78 1.96
N GLN A 22 15.97 2.94 1.09
CA GLN A 22 14.92 3.29 0.13
C GLN A 22 13.51 3.04 0.67
N ILE A 23 13.40 2.40 1.84
CA ILE A 23 12.12 2.14 2.47
C ILE A 23 11.57 3.44 3.06
N ARG A 24 10.35 3.78 2.68
CA ARG A 24 9.67 4.97 3.20
C ARG A 24 9.10 4.71 4.59
N THR A 25 9.26 5.69 5.47
CA THR A 25 8.77 5.64 6.84
C THR A 25 7.55 6.55 7.07
N ASP A 26 7.24 7.42 6.11
CA ASP A 26 6.14 8.38 6.16
C ASP A 26 4.78 7.79 5.79
N ILE A 27 4.75 6.55 5.30
CA ILE A 27 3.51 5.87 4.90
C ILE A 27 2.91 5.13 6.09
N PRO A 28 1.62 5.35 6.40
CA PRO A 28 0.96 4.63 7.49
C PRO A 28 0.85 3.13 7.19
N GLU A 29 0.87 2.33 8.22
CA GLU A 29 0.67 0.89 8.10
C GLU A 29 -0.80 0.59 7.84
N PHE A 30 -1.08 0.03 6.68
CA PHE A 30 -2.41 -0.42 6.29
C PHE A 30 -2.41 -1.92 5.99
N ARG A 31 -3.57 -2.51 6.01
CA ARG A 31 -3.75 -3.95 5.79
C ARG A 31 -4.75 -4.20 4.66
N VAL A 32 -4.76 -5.44 4.19
CA VAL A 32 -5.79 -5.90 3.25
C VAL A 32 -7.17 -5.72 3.87
N GLY A 33 -8.10 -5.19 3.09
CA GLY A 33 -9.46 -4.87 3.54
C GLY A 33 -9.65 -3.43 4.00
N ASP A 34 -8.58 -2.66 4.14
CA ASP A 34 -8.66 -1.25 4.48
C ASP A 34 -9.06 -0.43 3.25
N THR A 35 -9.88 0.58 3.45
CA THR A 35 -10.14 1.59 2.42
C THR A 35 -9.13 2.71 2.60
N ILE A 36 -8.34 2.93 1.58
CA ILE A 36 -7.28 3.94 1.58
C ILE A 36 -7.45 4.94 0.46
N LYS A 37 -6.87 6.10 0.67
CA LYS A 37 -6.81 7.18 -0.29
C LYS A 37 -5.34 7.41 -0.64
N VAL A 38 -4.99 7.15 -1.87
CA VAL A 38 -3.62 7.30 -2.36
C VAL A 38 -3.52 8.57 -3.17
N ASN A 39 -2.65 9.46 -2.75
CA ASN A 39 -2.33 10.68 -3.49
C ASN A 39 -1.13 10.40 -4.39
N LEU A 40 -1.37 10.39 -5.69
CA LEU A 40 -0.35 10.09 -6.70
C LEU A 40 0.14 11.36 -7.36
N LYS A 41 1.45 11.50 -7.49
CA LYS A 41 2.08 12.55 -8.29
C LYS A 41 2.09 12.16 -9.75
N ILE A 42 1.50 12.98 -10.59
CA ILE A 42 1.50 12.79 -12.04
C ILE A 42 2.20 13.97 -12.68
N ASP A 43 3.24 13.68 -13.45
CA ASP A 43 3.96 14.68 -14.22
C ASP A 43 3.33 14.79 -15.61
N GLU A 44 2.76 15.94 -15.89
CA GLU A 44 2.20 16.26 -17.20
C GLU A 44 3.13 17.20 -17.93
N LYS A 45 3.46 16.84 -19.16
CA LYS A 45 4.25 17.68 -20.05
C LYS A 45 3.32 18.58 -20.85
N ASP A 46 3.48 19.88 -20.67
CA ASP A 46 2.76 20.86 -21.44
C ASP A 46 3.27 20.89 -22.90
N SER A 47 2.45 21.38 -23.83
CA SER A 47 2.82 21.56 -25.24
C SER A 47 4.08 22.41 -25.45
N ARG A 48 4.42 23.22 -24.46
CA ARG A 48 5.64 24.06 -24.45
C ARG A 48 6.87 23.36 -23.88
N GLY A 49 6.75 22.07 -23.47
CA GLY A 49 7.84 21.32 -22.89
C GLY A 49 8.01 21.49 -21.39
N ASN A 50 7.16 22.27 -20.72
CA ASN A 50 7.19 22.45 -19.27
C ASN A 50 6.54 21.24 -18.59
N ILE A 51 7.16 20.76 -17.52
CA ILE A 51 6.63 19.66 -16.71
C ILE A 51 5.88 20.25 -15.52
N LYS A 52 4.59 19.93 -15.43
CA LYS A 52 3.74 20.26 -14.29
C LYS A 52 3.42 19.00 -13.53
N THR A 53 3.66 19.01 -12.23
CA THR A 53 3.28 17.93 -11.34
C THR A 53 1.92 18.21 -10.72
N ARG A 54 0.96 17.30 -10.90
CA ARG A 54 -0.34 17.37 -10.24
C ARG A 54 -0.55 16.15 -9.36
N ILE A 55 -1.43 16.27 -8.40
CA ILE A 55 -1.80 15.18 -7.50
C ILE A 55 -3.14 14.60 -7.94
N GLN A 56 -3.15 13.30 -8.24
CA GLN A 56 -4.36 12.55 -8.50
C GLN A 56 -4.69 11.68 -7.29
N VAL A 57 -5.92 11.78 -6.83
CA VAL A 57 -6.41 10.98 -5.70
C VAL A 57 -7.03 9.70 -6.21
N TYR A 58 -6.58 8.57 -5.67
CA TYR A 58 -7.14 7.25 -5.94
C TYR A 58 -7.61 6.64 -4.62
N GLU A 59 -8.92 6.57 -4.43
CA GLU A 59 -9.54 5.99 -3.24
C GLU A 59 -10.16 4.65 -3.57
N GLY A 60 -9.83 3.63 -2.78
CA GLY A 60 -10.36 2.30 -2.99
C GLY A 60 -10.02 1.33 -1.87
N LEU A 61 -10.43 0.09 -2.09
CA LEU A 61 -10.23 -1.01 -1.15
C LEU A 61 -8.93 -1.73 -1.46
N VAL A 62 -8.11 -1.97 -0.45
CA VAL A 62 -6.89 -2.75 -0.57
C VAL A 62 -7.26 -4.23 -0.73
N MET A 63 -7.00 -4.78 -1.91
CA MET A 63 -7.29 -6.18 -2.24
C MET A 63 -6.19 -7.12 -1.81
N ALA A 64 -4.95 -6.72 -2.00
CA ALA A 64 -3.79 -7.57 -1.77
C ALA A 64 -2.55 -6.73 -1.46
N ILE A 65 -1.69 -7.30 -0.65
CA ILE A 65 -0.34 -6.78 -0.39
C ILE A 65 0.63 -7.91 -0.66
N LYS A 66 1.61 -7.66 -1.52
CA LYS A 66 2.60 -8.66 -1.95
C LYS A 66 4.01 -8.13 -1.75
N GLY A 67 4.94 -9.06 -1.55
CA GLY A 67 6.36 -8.76 -1.44
C GLY A 67 6.78 -8.27 -0.05
N SER A 68 8.04 -7.97 0.06
CA SER A 68 8.65 -7.51 1.31
C SER A 68 9.75 -6.49 1.02
N GLY A 69 10.08 -5.65 2.01
CA GLY A 69 11.10 -4.63 1.87
C GLY A 69 10.76 -3.60 0.79
N VAL A 70 11.72 -3.27 -0.04
CA VAL A 70 11.56 -2.28 -1.13
C VAL A 70 10.60 -2.75 -2.22
N SER A 71 10.52 -4.06 -2.47
CA SER A 71 9.67 -4.64 -3.51
C SER A 71 8.21 -4.82 -3.10
N LYS A 72 7.84 -4.43 -1.88
CA LYS A 72 6.47 -4.53 -1.38
C LYS A 72 5.52 -3.69 -2.24
N THR A 73 4.47 -4.34 -2.75
CA THR A 73 3.43 -3.73 -3.57
C THR A 73 2.06 -3.97 -2.97
N PHE A 74 1.13 -3.10 -3.29
CA PHE A 74 -0.27 -3.25 -2.88
C PHE A 74 -1.19 -2.99 -4.07
N THR A 75 -2.32 -3.66 -4.09
CA THR A 75 -3.34 -3.51 -5.11
C THR A 75 -4.58 -2.87 -4.50
N VAL A 76 -5.04 -1.78 -5.10
CA VAL A 76 -6.25 -1.06 -4.70
C VAL A 76 -7.29 -1.21 -5.80
N ARG A 77 -8.50 -1.59 -5.40
CA ARG A 77 -9.65 -1.69 -6.31
C ARG A 77 -10.66 -0.59 -6.03
N LYS A 78 -11.08 0.05 -7.09
CA LYS A 78 -12.12 1.08 -7.07
C LYS A 78 -13.21 0.71 -8.06
N VAL A 79 -14.47 0.85 -7.67
CA VAL A 79 -15.61 0.72 -8.57
C VAL A 79 -16.20 2.11 -8.81
N SER A 80 -16.19 2.53 -10.06
CA SER A 80 -16.72 3.81 -10.49
C SER A 80 -17.61 3.57 -11.70
N SER A 81 -18.85 4.08 -11.66
CA SER A 81 -19.82 3.94 -12.76
C SER A 81 -20.02 2.47 -13.21
N ASN A 82 -20.11 1.56 -12.27
CA ASN A 82 -20.23 0.09 -12.48
C ASN A 82 -19.01 -0.55 -13.15
N VAL A 83 -17.92 0.18 -13.28
CA VAL A 83 -16.65 -0.34 -13.81
C VAL A 83 -15.64 -0.47 -12.68
N GLY A 84 -15.13 -1.70 -12.49
CA GLY A 84 -14.08 -1.96 -11.52
C GLY A 84 -12.71 -1.68 -12.13
N THR A 85 -11.92 -0.88 -11.46
CA THR A 85 -10.53 -0.61 -11.82
C THR A 85 -9.61 -1.03 -10.69
N GLU A 86 -8.46 -1.60 -11.05
CA GLU A 86 -7.44 -2.01 -10.11
C GLU A 86 -6.12 -1.32 -10.43
N LYS A 87 -5.41 -0.94 -9.39
CA LYS A 87 -4.10 -0.35 -9.53
C LYS A 87 -3.13 -0.99 -8.56
N THR A 88 -2.04 -1.54 -9.08
CA THR A 88 -0.96 -2.09 -8.26
C THR A 88 0.17 -1.08 -8.19
N LEU A 89 0.54 -0.71 -6.97
CA LEU A 89 1.52 0.33 -6.71
C LEU A 89 2.59 -0.20 -5.75
N PRO A 90 3.87 0.11 -5.98
CA PRO A 90 4.91 -0.11 -4.98
C PRO A 90 4.71 0.82 -3.78
N VAL A 91 4.79 0.27 -2.57
CA VAL A 91 4.62 1.06 -1.33
C VAL A 91 5.66 2.17 -1.21
N ASN A 92 6.88 1.87 -1.64
CA ASN A 92 8.03 2.79 -1.52
C ASN A 92 8.25 3.66 -2.76
N SER A 93 7.27 3.75 -3.66
CA SER A 93 7.39 4.55 -4.87
C SER A 93 7.44 6.05 -4.57
N PRO A 94 8.37 6.80 -5.18
CA PRO A 94 8.42 8.26 -5.04
C PRO A 94 7.22 8.97 -5.69
N ARG A 95 6.48 8.30 -6.57
CA ARG A 95 5.25 8.84 -7.17
C ARG A 95 4.08 8.91 -6.20
N ILE A 96 4.14 8.18 -5.11
CA ILE A 96 3.13 8.27 -4.05
C ILE A 96 3.49 9.47 -3.18
N ASP A 97 2.62 10.48 -3.16
CA ASP A 97 2.79 11.62 -2.30
C ASP A 97 2.47 11.25 -0.85
N SER A 98 1.28 10.72 -0.63
CA SER A 98 0.85 10.28 0.69
C SER A 98 -0.24 9.22 0.58
N ILE A 99 -0.44 8.47 1.65
CA ILE A 99 -1.52 7.50 1.78
C ILE A 99 -2.29 7.82 3.05
N GLU A 100 -3.59 7.96 2.93
CA GLU A 100 -4.49 8.17 4.06
C GLU A 100 -5.40 6.96 4.23
N ILE A 101 -5.54 6.48 5.47
CA ILE A 101 -6.47 5.41 5.79
C ILE A 101 -7.84 6.02 6.07
N VAL A 102 -8.80 5.79 5.18
CA VAL A 102 -10.16 6.28 5.32
C VAL A 102 -10.94 5.41 6.31
N ARG A 103 -10.81 4.10 6.16
CA ARG A 103 -11.53 3.14 6.99
C ARG A 103 -10.72 1.86 7.13
N LYS A 104 -10.65 1.35 8.35
CA LYS A 104 -10.01 0.07 8.64
C LYS A 104 -11.02 -1.05 8.53
N GLY A 105 -10.77 -2.04 7.69
CA GLY A 105 -11.65 -3.16 7.46
C GLY A 105 -11.20 -4.45 8.12
N LYS A 106 -12.16 -5.26 8.53
CA LYS A 106 -11.92 -6.60 9.05
C LYS A 106 -12.22 -7.63 7.97
N VAL A 107 -11.20 -8.38 7.57
CA VAL A 107 -11.30 -9.43 6.56
C VAL A 107 -10.67 -10.72 7.06
N ARG A 108 -11.13 -11.84 6.51
CA ARG A 108 -10.62 -13.18 6.86
C ARG A 108 -9.54 -13.68 5.90
N ARG A 109 -9.43 -13.08 4.72
CA ARG A 109 -8.52 -13.53 3.67
C ARG A 109 -7.36 -12.56 3.50
N ALA A 110 -6.19 -13.10 3.17
CA ALA A 110 -5.01 -12.30 2.85
C ALA A 110 -5.10 -11.62 1.47
N LYS A 111 -5.85 -12.20 0.56
CA LYS A 111 -6.10 -11.66 -0.78
C LYS A 111 -7.59 -11.71 -1.09
N LEU A 112 -8.15 -10.59 -1.52
CA LEU A 112 -9.58 -10.43 -1.76
C LEU A 112 -9.92 -10.56 -3.26
N ASN A 113 -9.44 -11.62 -3.90
CA ASN A 113 -9.65 -11.82 -5.33
C ASN A 113 -11.12 -12.03 -5.71
N TYR A 114 -11.96 -12.49 -4.78
CA TYR A 114 -13.39 -12.68 -5.02
C TYR A 114 -14.14 -11.36 -5.32
N ILE A 115 -13.58 -10.23 -4.93
CA ILE A 115 -14.18 -8.90 -5.16
C ILE A 115 -14.30 -8.60 -6.66
N ARG A 116 -13.42 -9.16 -7.48
CA ARG A 116 -13.44 -8.98 -8.94
C ARG A 116 -14.74 -9.47 -9.58
N ASN A 117 -15.38 -10.47 -8.99
CA ASN A 117 -16.64 -11.01 -9.47
C ASN A 117 -17.86 -10.23 -9.00
N LEU A 118 -17.68 -9.27 -8.12
CA LEU A 118 -18.75 -8.45 -7.57
C LEU A 118 -18.92 -7.17 -8.38
N LYS A 119 -20.17 -6.82 -8.70
CA LYS A 119 -20.49 -5.56 -9.41
C LYS A 119 -20.31 -4.32 -8.56
N LYS A 120 -20.42 -4.46 -7.25
CA LYS A 120 -20.30 -3.36 -6.28
C LYS A 120 -19.20 -3.69 -5.28
N THR A 121 -18.64 -2.66 -4.69
CA THR A 121 -17.71 -2.82 -3.57
C THR A 121 -18.41 -3.48 -2.39
N PRO A 122 -17.90 -4.59 -1.85
CA PRO A 122 -18.54 -5.27 -0.72
C PRO A 122 -18.48 -4.39 0.54
N LYS A 123 -19.50 -4.52 1.37
CA LYS A 123 -19.51 -3.90 2.69
C LYS A 123 -18.63 -4.70 3.63
N ILE A 124 -17.51 -4.13 4.03
CA ILE A 124 -16.59 -4.74 4.97
C ILE A 124 -16.82 -4.13 6.34
N LYS A 125 -16.90 -4.98 7.36
CA LYS A 125 -17.03 -4.54 8.74
C LYS A 125 -15.80 -3.78 9.19
N GLU A 126 -15.98 -2.75 9.98
CA GLU A 126 -14.90 -1.98 10.54
C GLU A 126 -14.11 -2.80 11.58
N ARG A 127 -12.79 -2.70 11.51
CA ARG A 127 -11.91 -3.35 12.49
C ARG A 127 -11.82 -2.49 13.75
N ALA A 128 -12.06 -3.11 14.91
CA ALA A 128 -11.92 -2.44 16.19
C ALA A 128 -10.47 -2.01 16.44
N ASN A 129 -10.29 -0.78 16.89
CA ASN A 129 -8.98 -0.30 17.31
C ASN A 129 -8.61 -0.95 18.65
N LYS A 130 -7.44 -1.58 18.71
CA LYS A 130 -6.94 -2.19 19.96
C LYS A 130 -6.60 -1.20 21.07
N LYS A 131 -6.77 0.11 20.83
CA LYS A 131 -6.41 1.15 21.79
C LYS A 131 -7.41 1.37 22.91
N ASP A 132 -8.58 0.77 22.82
CA ASP A 132 -9.67 1.04 23.76
C ASP A 132 -9.77 0.01 24.91
N ASN A 133 -8.80 -0.88 25.03
CA ASN A 133 -8.73 -1.83 26.13
C ASN A 133 -7.63 -1.44 27.13
N LYS A 134 -7.85 -0.31 27.75
CA LYS A 134 -7.19 -0.01 29.02
C LYS A 134 -8.20 -0.03 30.14
#